data_5415fd9048bda2783dc4413b67593b9a
#
_entry.id   5415fd9048bda2783dc4413b67593b9a
#
_cell.length_a   1.000
_cell.length_b   1.000
_cell.length_c   1.000
_cell.angle_alpha   90.00
_cell.angle_beta   90.00
_cell.angle_gamma   90.00
#
_symmetry.space_group_name_H-M   'P 1'
#
loop_
_entity.id
_entity.type
_entity.pdbx_description
1 polymer ?
#
loop_
_entity_poly.entity_id
_entity_poly.type
_entity_poly.pdbx_seq_one_letter_code
_entity_poly.pdbx_strand_id
1 'polypeptide(L)'
;MSPELEQFLNANASAIFGLLGALGGGVLSFVAALLLKRSEFSLQLRSKIVDRQIAAHERILKLAQEMRVMVSSGMLGADGEVARGPRILLSKDEFESWFTRFTEQQLEGSTWLTTATKREVAFVQDYLVTLHMHLADVPSEKCFDLAQLIRQDFIDLSNSLEKVAFAFFETGIHRARPDSLLDWHKYKRPVTEQRLTSTALLQNIAEFKGTLSKVPK
;
A
#
# COMPACT_ATOMS: atom_id res chain seq x y z
N MET A 1 -35.97 14.01 -64.24
CA MET A 1 -36.31 14.99 -63.20
C MET A 1 -37.29 15.95 -63.85
N SER A 2 -38.36 16.33 -63.17
CA SER A 2 -39.32 17.28 -63.77
C SER A 2 -38.67 18.66 -63.82
N PRO A 3 -38.91 19.46 -64.88
CA PRO A 3 -38.32 20.80 -65.02
C PRO A 3 -38.70 21.71 -63.84
N GLU A 4 -39.83 21.49 -63.22
CA GLU A 4 -40.29 22.23 -62.03
C GLU A 4 -39.43 21.94 -60.78
N LEU A 5 -38.94 20.72 -60.63
CA LEU A 5 -38.06 20.34 -59.52
C LEU A 5 -36.65 20.99 -59.67
N GLU A 6 -36.13 21.07 -60.88
CA GLU A 6 -34.86 21.76 -61.14
C GLU A 6 -34.95 23.27 -60.87
N GLN A 7 -36.05 23.90 -61.28
CA GLN A 7 -36.30 25.32 -61.05
C GLN A 7 -36.47 25.61 -59.55
N PHE A 8 -37.16 24.74 -58.76
CA PHE A 8 -37.30 24.85 -57.32
C PHE A 8 -35.94 24.68 -56.58
N LEU A 9 -35.14 23.67 -56.98
CA LEU A 9 -33.83 23.44 -56.39
C LEU A 9 -32.86 24.60 -56.65
N ASN A 10 -32.85 25.16 -57.87
CA ASN A 10 -31.99 26.28 -58.18
C ASN A 10 -32.42 27.58 -57.45
N ALA A 11 -33.74 27.81 -57.35
CA ALA A 11 -34.24 28.98 -56.62
C ALA A 11 -33.98 28.91 -55.11
N ASN A 12 -33.90 27.73 -54.52
CA ASN A 12 -33.72 27.53 -53.07
C ASN A 12 -32.34 26.91 -52.71
N ALA A 13 -31.41 26.84 -53.64
CA ALA A 13 -30.11 26.17 -53.44
C ALA A 13 -29.35 26.70 -52.22
N SER A 14 -29.29 28.04 -52.03
CA SER A 14 -28.61 28.67 -50.89
C SER A 14 -29.26 28.33 -49.54
N ALA A 15 -30.58 28.22 -49.50
CA ALA A 15 -31.33 27.87 -48.31
C ALA A 15 -31.13 26.37 -47.94
N ILE A 16 -31.14 25.50 -48.97
CA ILE A 16 -30.90 24.07 -48.81
C ILE A 16 -29.48 23.79 -48.33
N PHE A 17 -28.47 24.44 -48.95
CA PHE A 17 -27.08 24.29 -48.50
C PHE A 17 -26.84 24.91 -47.13
N GLY A 18 -27.49 26.03 -46.79
CA GLY A 18 -27.46 26.61 -45.45
C GLY A 18 -28.03 25.66 -44.40
N LEU A 19 -29.17 25.03 -44.67
CA LEU A 19 -29.81 24.05 -43.79
C LEU A 19 -28.94 22.80 -43.60
N LEU A 20 -28.39 22.27 -44.70
CA LEU A 20 -27.49 21.12 -44.66
C LEU A 20 -26.20 21.43 -43.89
N GLY A 21 -25.65 22.61 -44.08
CA GLY A 21 -24.49 23.11 -43.34
C GLY A 21 -24.76 23.25 -41.84
N ALA A 22 -25.92 23.81 -41.47
CA ALA A 22 -26.31 23.96 -40.07
C ALA A 22 -26.57 22.63 -39.40
N LEU A 23 -27.27 21.69 -40.07
CA LEU A 23 -27.49 20.32 -39.57
C LEU A 23 -26.17 19.55 -39.47
N GLY A 24 -25.34 19.56 -40.50
CA GLY A 24 -24.02 18.89 -40.48
C GLY A 24 -23.10 19.45 -39.42
N GLY A 25 -23.01 20.77 -39.28
CA GLY A 25 -22.24 21.44 -38.23
C GLY A 25 -22.76 21.16 -36.83
N GLY A 26 -24.07 21.12 -36.65
CA GLY A 26 -24.71 20.75 -35.37
C GLY A 26 -24.41 19.31 -34.96
N VAL A 27 -24.54 18.37 -35.89
CA VAL A 27 -24.20 16.96 -35.61
C VAL A 27 -22.72 16.76 -35.28
N LEU A 28 -21.83 17.38 -36.07
CA LEU A 28 -20.39 17.31 -35.81
C LEU A 28 -20.02 17.93 -34.47
N SER A 29 -20.58 19.07 -34.11
CA SER A 29 -20.36 19.72 -32.81
C SER A 29 -20.88 18.89 -31.67
N PHE A 30 -22.03 18.24 -31.80
CA PHE A 30 -22.60 17.34 -30.81
C PHE A 30 -21.72 16.11 -30.60
N VAL A 31 -21.26 15.46 -31.68
CA VAL A 31 -20.36 14.30 -31.60
C VAL A 31 -19.03 14.68 -30.95
N ALA A 32 -18.44 15.81 -31.34
CA ALA A 32 -17.21 16.32 -30.73
C ALA A 32 -17.39 16.58 -29.23
N ALA A 33 -18.50 17.22 -28.83
CA ALA A 33 -18.82 17.45 -27.41
C ALA A 33 -18.98 16.14 -26.61
N LEU A 34 -19.63 15.13 -27.19
CA LEU A 34 -19.75 13.80 -26.56
C LEU A 34 -18.39 13.12 -26.36
N LEU A 35 -17.52 13.18 -27.38
CA LEU A 35 -16.18 12.58 -27.31
C LEU A 35 -15.32 13.30 -26.27
N LEU A 36 -15.36 14.64 -26.23
CA LEU A 36 -14.64 15.42 -25.22
C LEU A 36 -15.15 15.09 -23.81
N LYS A 37 -16.46 15.07 -23.59
CA LYS A 37 -17.05 14.76 -22.30
C LYS A 37 -16.69 13.35 -21.82
N ARG A 38 -16.67 12.37 -22.74
CA ARG A 38 -16.24 11.00 -22.43
C ARG A 38 -14.74 10.95 -22.05
N SER A 39 -13.90 11.69 -22.75
CA SER A 39 -12.47 11.81 -22.44
C SER A 39 -12.25 12.47 -21.09
N GLU A 40 -12.91 13.58 -20.79
CA GLU A 40 -12.84 14.27 -19.51
C GLU A 40 -13.27 13.37 -18.35
N PHE A 41 -14.39 12.64 -18.52
CA PHE A 41 -14.86 11.71 -17.50
C PHE A 41 -13.85 10.59 -17.24
N SER A 42 -13.24 10.03 -18.28
CA SER A 42 -12.23 8.98 -18.14
C SER A 42 -10.96 9.49 -17.42
N LEU A 43 -10.54 10.73 -17.70
CA LEU A 43 -9.42 11.39 -17.03
C LEU A 43 -9.72 11.66 -15.56
N GLN A 44 -10.91 12.15 -15.23
CA GLN A 44 -11.34 12.39 -13.85
C GLN A 44 -11.43 11.09 -13.05
N LEU A 45 -11.94 10.01 -13.65
CA LEU A 45 -11.99 8.70 -13.00
C LEU A 45 -10.58 8.17 -12.73
N ARG A 46 -9.69 8.29 -13.72
CA ARG A 46 -8.29 7.87 -13.58
C ARG A 46 -7.58 8.67 -12.50
N SER A 47 -7.77 9.98 -12.42
CA SER A 47 -7.21 10.84 -11.36
C SER A 47 -7.65 10.33 -9.97
N LYS A 48 -8.95 10.09 -9.77
CA LYS A 48 -9.47 9.59 -8.50
C LYS A 48 -8.89 8.22 -8.10
N ILE A 49 -8.63 7.34 -9.07
CA ILE A 49 -7.98 6.04 -8.79
C ILE A 49 -6.53 6.27 -8.35
N VAL A 50 -5.79 7.11 -9.06
CA VAL A 50 -4.40 7.44 -8.73
C VAL A 50 -4.31 8.08 -7.35
N ASP A 51 -5.19 9.03 -7.02
CA ASP A 51 -5.23 9.67 -5.70
C ASP A 51 -5.42 8.65 -4.57
N ARG A 52 -6.31 7.67 -4.77
CA ARG A 52 -6.51 6.58 -3.79
C ARG A 52 -5.29 5.66 -3.68
N GLN A 53 -4.63 5.37 -4.79
CA GLN A 53 -3.40 4.58 -4.79
C GLN A 53 -2.27 5.32 -4.06
N ILE A 54 -2.10 6.62 -4.31
CA ILE A 54 -1.14 7.47 -3.60
C ILE A 54 -1.42 7.42 -2.10
N ALA A 55 -2.64 7.75 -1.68
CA ALA A 55 -3.01 7.74 -0.27
C ALA A 55 -2.78 6.39 0.42
N ALA A 56 -3.03 5.27 -0.29
CA ALA A 56 -2.78 3.93 0.25
C ALA A 56 -1.27 3.67 0.45
N HIS A 57 -0.41 4.04 -0.51
CA HIS A 57 1.04 3.85 -0.40
C HIS A 57 1.68 4.80 0.62
N GLU A 58 1.18 6.04 0.76
CA GLU A 58 1.60 6.97 1.82
C GLU A 58 1.32 6.42 3.23
N ARG A 59 0.17 5.74 3.42
CA ARG A 59 -0.13 5.06 4.69
C ARG A 59 0.89 3.97 5.00
N ILE A 60 1.28 3.16 4.00
CA ILE A 60 2.30 2.13 4.19
C ILE A 60 3.66 2.75 4.53
N LEU A 61 4.05 3.85 3.88
CA LEU A 61 5.26 4.59 4.23
C LEU A 61 5.23 5.08 5.68
N LYS A 62 4.10 5.62 6.12
CA LYS A 62 3.93 6.05 7.51
C LYS A 62 4.09 4.89 8.49
N LEU A 63 3.47 3.73 8.21
CA LEU A 63 3.62 2.53 9.04
C LEU A 63 5.08 2.05 9.07
N ALA A 64 5.78 2.05 7.93
CA ALA A 64 7.20 1.71 7.87
C ALA A 64 8.05 2.66 8.73
N GLN A 65 7.76 3.97 8.69
CA GLN A 65 8.44 4.96 9.54
C GLN A 65 8.16 4.73 11.03
N GLU A 66 6.92 4.43 11.42
CA GLU A 66 6.57 4.11 12.80
C GLU A 66 7.34 2.88 13.33
N MET A 67 7.51 1.84 12.49
CA MET A 67 8.31 0.65 12.83
C MET A 67 9.78 0.97 13.08
N ARG A 68 10.32 2.00 12.43
CA ARG A 68 11.73 2.41 12.53
C ARG A 68 12.02 3.31 13.73
N VAL A 69 11.00 3.80 14.43
CA VAL A 69 11.21 4.65 15.61
C VAL A 69 11.83 3.85 16.73
N MET A 70 13.10 4.14 17.05
CA MET A 70 13.83 3.50 18.14
C MET A 70 13.85 4.41 19.35
N VAL A 71 13.74 3.80 20.53
CA VAL A 71 13.83 4.46 21.82
C VAL A 71 14.90 3.81 22.66
N SER A 72 15.45 4.59 23.61
CA SER A 72 16.43 4.11 24.55
C SER A 72 15.78 3.83 25.91
N SER A 73 16.19 2.73 26.55
CA SER A 73 15.81 2.46 27.94
C SER A 73 16.60 3.26 28.98
N GLY A 74 17.63 3.99 28.55
CA GLY A 74 18.57 4.63 29.47
C GLY A 74 19.58 3.67 30.11
N MET A 75 19.48 2.36 29.83
CA MET A 75 20.41 1.34 30.31
C MET A 75 21.49 1.09 29.26
N LEU A 76 22.67 0.67 29.72
CA LEU A 76 23.74 0.17 28.84
C LEU A 76 23.42 -1.29 28.46
N GLY A 77 23.52 -1.59 27.16
CA GLY A 77 23.50 -2.97 26.68
C GLY A 77 24.75 -3.76 27.08
N ALA A 78 24.76 -5.04 26.76
CA ALA A 78 25.90 -5.93 27.06
C ALA A 78 27.18 -5.51 26.33
N ASP A 79 27.06 -4.75 25.25
CA ASP A 79 28.15 -4.16 24.45
C ASP A 79 28.67 -2.80 24.97
N GLY A 80 28.09 -2.28 26.07
CA GLY A 80 28.39 -0.97 26.63
C GLY A 80 27.75 0.20 25.87
N GLU A 81 26.97 -0.06 24.81
CA GLU A 81 26.18 0.95 24.13
C GLU A 81 24.81 1.15 24.80
N VAL A 82 24.22 2.32 24.56
CA VAL A 82 22.88 2.59 25.07
C VAL A 82 21.87 1.66 24.40
N ALA A 83 21.21 0.85 25.21
CA ALA A 83 20.21 -0.12 24.78
C ALA A 83 19.06 0.56 24.02
N ARG A 84 18.79 0.15 22.78
CA ARG A 84 17.75 0.71 21.90
C ARG A 84 16.87 -0.38 21.35
N GLY A 85 15.56 -0.12 21.35
CA GLY A 85 14.56 -1.02 20.78
C GLY A 85 13.44 -0.27 20.05
N PRO A 86 12.64 -0.95 19.20
CA PRO A 86 11.46 -0.36 18.59
C PRO A 86 10.50 0.22 19.63
N ARG A 87 10.09 1.48 19.46
CA ARG A 87 9.15 2.15 20.35
C ARG A 87 7.87 1.34 20.57
N ILE A 88 7.36 0.73 19.53
CA ILE A 88 6.13 -0.06 19.56
C ILE A 88 6.22 -1.31 20.44
N LEU A 89 7.41 -1.67 20.93
CA LEU A 89 7.66 -2.79 21.84
C LEU A 89 8.12 -2.34 23.22
N LEU A 90 7.86 -1.10 23.62
CA LEU A 90 8.11 -0.65 24.99
C LEU A 90 7.26 -1.43 26.01
N SER A 91 6.04 -1.79 25.62
CA SER A 91 5.13 -2.63 26.41
C SER A 91 4.28 -3.50 25.49
N LYS A 92 3.64 -4.52 26.06
CA LYS A 92 2.65 -5.34 25.34
C LYS A 92 1.48 -4.49 24.83
N ASP A 93 0.95 -3.60 25.67
CA ASP A 93 -0.21 -2.76 25.36
C ASP A 93 0.08 -1.80 24.19
N GLU A 94 1.29 -1.23 24.14
CA GLU A 94 1.73 -0.40 23.01
C GLU A 94 1.81 -1.21 21.73
N PHE A 95 2.35 -2.43 21.80
CA PHE A 95 2.40 -3.33 20.65
C PHE A 95 1.00 -3.71 20.16
N GLU A 96 0.12 -4.15 21.03
CA GLU A 96 -1.25 -4.55 20.69
C GLU A 96 -2.05 -3.40 20.07
N SER A 97 -1.96 -2.21 20.68
CA SER A 97 -2.61 -1.00 20.17
C SER A 97 -2.09 -0.63 18.78
N TRP A 98 -0.76 -0.70 18.57
CA TRP A 98 -0.16 -0.41 17.28
C TRP A 98 -0.49 -1.49 16.25
N PHE A 99 -0.45 -2.76 16.62
CA PHE A 99 -0.74 -3.88 15.72
C PHE A 99 -2.21 -3.88 15.26
N THR A 100 -3.14 -3.55 16.14
CA THR A 100 -4.55 -3.36 15.79
C THR A 100 -4.69 -2.25 14.75
N ARG A 101 -4.09 -1.08 15.00
CA ARG A 101 -4.11 0.05 14.06
C ARG A 101 -3.44 -0.30 12.72
N PHE A 102 -2.33 -1.04 12.74
CA PHE A 102 -1.66 -1.54 11.52
C PHE A 102 -2.63 -2.38 10.68
N THR A 103 -3.34 -3.31 11.32
CA THR A 103 -4.29 -4.20 10.63
C THR A 103 -5.47 -3.42 10.04
N GLU A 104 -6.03 -2.48 10.78
CA GLU A 104 -7.13 -1.61 10.31
C GLU A 104 -6.70 -0.76 9.10
N GLN A 105 -5.56 -0.10 9.16
CA GLN A 105 -5.05 0.73 8.08
C GLN A 105 -4.70 -0.09 6.83
N GLN A 106 -4.19 -1.31 7.02
CA GLN A 106 -3.95 -2.24 5.93
C GLN A 106 -5.26 -2.60 5.22
N LEU A 107 -6.31 -2.98 5.97
CA LEU A 107 -7.60 -3.37 5.41
C LEU A 107 -8.23 -2.22 4.62
N GLU A 108 -8.21 -1.00 5.15
CA GLU A 108 -8.80 0.18 4.52
C GLU A 108 -8.14 0.54 3.17
N GLY A 109 -6.83 0.34 3.05
CA GLY A 109 -6.06 0.69 1.86
C GLY A 109 -5.76 -0.46 0.90
N SER A 110 -5.99 -1.72 1.29
CA SER A 110 -5.46 -2.92 0.60
C SER A 110 -5.84 -3.01 -0.88
N THR A 111 -7.06 -2.58 -1.24
CA THR A 111 -7.56 -2.62 -2.62
C THR A 111 -6.71 -1.78 -3.58
N TRP A 112 -6.12 -0.69 -3.08
CA TRP A 112 -5.41 0.31 -3.88
C TRP A 112 -3.89 0.11 -3.91
N LEU A 113 -3.37 -0.83 -3.14
CA LEU A 113 -1.95 -1.16 -3.13
C LEU A 113 -1.57 -1.99 -4.36
N THR A 114 -0.33 -1.81 -4.83
CA THR A 114 0.26 -2.72 -5.83
C THR A 114 0.42 -4.13 -5.27
N THR A 115 0.44 -5.13 -6.14
CA THR A 115 0.65 -6.53 -5.74
C THR A 115 1.97 -6.72 -4.97
N ALA A 116 3.02 -6.03 -5.37
CA ALA A 116 4.30 -6.08 -4.66
C ALA A 116 4.17 -5.55 -3.23
N THR A 117 3.50 -4.40 -3.05
CA THR A 117 3.25 -3.81 -1.72
C THR A 117 2.34 -4.71 -0.88
N LYS A 118 1.28 -5.29 -1.46
CA LYS A 118 0.39 -6.24 -0.77
C LYS A 118 1.15 -7.45 -0.24
N ARG A 119 2.06 -8.02 -1.04
CA ARG A 119 2.88 -9.18 -0.64
C ARG A 119 3.77 -8.84 0.55
N GLU A 120 4.41 -7.69 0.51
CA GLU A 120 5.30 -7.27 1.59
C GLU A 120 4.54 -6.93 2.87
N VAL A 121 3.42 -6.24 2.76
CA VAL A 121 2.52 -5.97 3.90
C VAL A 121 2.00 -7.28 4.51
N ALA A 122 1.60 -8.25 3.69
CA ALA A 122 1.18 -9.56 4.18
C ALA A 122 2.31 -10.30 4.91
N PHE A 123 3.55 -10.22 4.41
CA PHE A 123 4.71 -10.80 5.08
C PHE A 123 4.98 -10.13 6.44
N VAL A 124 4.94 -8.80 6.50
CA VAL A 124 5.07 -8.06 7.78
C VAL A 124 3.96 -8.46 8.75
N GLN A 125 2.73 -8.63 8.26
CA GLN A 125 1.63 -9.10 9.10
C GLN A 125 1.88 -10.51 9.65
N ASP A 126 2.37 -11.44 8.83
CA ASP A 126 2.71 -12.79 9.27
C ASP A 126 3.83 -12.77 10.34
N TYR A 127 4.83 -11.89 10.19
CA TYR A 127 5.86 -11.66 11.22
C TYR A 127 5.26 -11.11 12.52
N LEU A 128 4.41 -10.07 12.44
CA LEU A 128 3.80 -9.44 13.61
C LEU A 128 2.86 -10.39 14.36
N VAL A 129 2.12 -11.24 13.65
CA VAL A 129 1.31 -12.32 14.25
C VAL A 129 2.22 -13.30 15.01
N THR A 130 3.33 -13.71 14.38
CA THR A 130 4.31 -14.59 15.03
C THR A 130 4.89 -13.96 16.30
N LEU A 131 5.27 -12.68 16.22
CA LEU A 131 5.75 -11.93 17.37
C LEU A 131 4.69 -11.84 18.48
N HIS A 132 3.44 -11.53 18.12
CA HIS A 132 2.32 -11.46 19.08
C HIS A 132 2.14 -12.77 19.85
N MET A 133 2.19 -13.91 19.15
CA MET A 133 2.12 -15.23 19.77
C MET A 133 3.25 -15.46 20.77
N HIS A 134 4.47 -15.02 20.47
CA HIS A 134 5.59 -15.15 21.37
C HIS A 134 5.56 -14.17 22.54
N LEU A 135 5.05 -12.96 22.34
CA LEU A 135 4.90 -11.95 23.39
C LEU A 135 3.94 -12.40 24.51
N ALA A 136 2.96 -13.25 24.21
CA ALA A 136 2.04 -13.77 25.23
C ALA A 136 2.80 -14.38 26.43
N ASP A 137 3.88 -15.11 26.16
CA ASP A 137 4.67 -15.83 27.17
C ASP A 137 5.80 -14.99 27.80
N VAL A 138 6.05 -13.77 27.32
CA VAL A 138 7.12 -12.89 27.80
C VAL A 138 6.59 -12.02 28.93
N PRO A 139 7.23 -11.92 30.12
CA PRO A 139 6.86 -10.97 31.15
C PRO A 139 6.94 -9.51 30.65
N SER A 140 6.05 -8.64 31.17
CA SER A 140 5.97 -7.24 30.67
C SER A 140 7.27 -6.48 30.86
N GLU A 141 7.98 -6.70 31.96
CA GLU A 141 9.31 -6.11 32.26
C GLU A 141 10.43 -6.58 31.32
N LYS A 142 10.21 -7.67 30.57
CA LYS A 142 11.15 -8.23 29.61
C LYS A 142 10.82 -7.91 28.16
N CYS A 143 9.75 -7.16 27.92
CA CYS A 143 9.37 -6.75 26.56
C CYS A 143 10.48 -5.94 25.87
N PHE A 144 11.16 -5.03 26.62
CA PHE A 144 12.23 -4.22 26.05
C PHE A 144 13.48 -5.04 25.74
N ASP A 145 13.80 -6.06 26.54
CA ASP A 145 14.93 -6.97 26.25
C ASP A 145 14.68 -7.72 24.95
N LEU A 146 13.44 -8.20 24.72
CA LEU A 146 13.04 -8.79 23.45
C LEU A 146 13.10 -7.76 22.31
N ALA A 147 12.63 -6.53 22.56
CA ALA A 147 12.66 -5.45 21.58
C ALA A 147 14.08 -5.15 21.07
N GLN A 148 15.08 -5.20 21.95
CA GLN A 148 16.50 -5.07 21.57
C GLN A 148 16.95 -6.20 20.67
N LEU A 149 16.62 -7.45 21.05
CA LEU A 149 17.01 -8.66 20.33
C LEU A 149 16.51 -8.64 18.87
N ILE A 150 15.27 -8.15 18.65
CA ILE A 150 14.63 -8.15 17.33
C ILE A 150 14.68 -6.77 16.64
N ARG A 151 15.48 -5.84 17.14
CA ARG A 151 15.62 -4.49 16.57
C ARG A 151 15.91 -4.50 15.08
N GLN A 152 16.82 -5.39 14.65
CA GLN A 152 17.22 -5.47 13.25
C GLN A 152 16.06 -5.91 12.36
N ASP A 153 15.22 -6.84 12.82
CA ASP A 153 14.04 -7.28 12.08
C ASP A 153 13.11 -6.10 11.73
N PHE A 154 12.88 -5.19 12.71
CA PHE A 154 12.05 -4.01 12.49
C PHE A 154 12.65 -3.03 11.48
N ILE A 155 13.97 -2.87 11.49
CA ILE A 155 14.69 -2.05 10.50
C ILE A 155 14.53 -2.67 9.11
N ASP A 156 14.77 -3.97 8.97
CA ASP A 156 14.73 -4.67 7.68
C ASP A 156 13.31 -4.72 7.10
N LEU A 157 12.31 -5.01 7.94
CA LEU A 157 10.90 -5.00 7.56
C LEU A 157 10.44 -3.59 7.13
N SER A 158 10.82 -2.56 7.86
CA SER A 158 10.48 -1.18 7.51
C SER A 158 11.14 -0.75 6.20
N ASN A 159 12.41 -1.11 5.99
CA ASN A 159 13.14 -0.83 4.73
C ASN A 159 12.48 -1.55 3.54
N SER A 160 12.05 -2.79 3.75
CA SER A 160 11.37 -3.60 2.74
C SER A 160 10.02 -2.99 2.34
N LEU A 161 9.20 -2.59 3.31
CA LEU A 161 7.93 -1.88 3.07
C LEU A 161 8.15 -0.55 2.33
N GLU A 162 9.10 0.24 2.80
CA GLU A 162 9.44 1.53 2.19
C GLU A 162 9.87 1.37 0.74
N LYS A 163 10.75 0.41 0.45
CA LYS A 163 11.22 0.10 -0.89
C LYS A 163 10.08 -0.21 -1.86
N VAL A 164 9.14 -1.10 -1.47
CA VAL A 164 8.05 -1.47 -2.37
C VAL A 164 7.01 -0.35 -2.51
N ALA A 165 6.81 0.46 -1.47
CA ALA A 165 5.92 1.62 -1.54
C ALA A 165 6.51 2.73 -2.42
N PHE A 166 7.81 3.03 -2.33
CA PHE A 166 8.48 3.99 -3.21
C PHE A 166 8.53 3.54 -4.67
N ALA A 167 8.70 2.26 -4.93
CA ALA A 167 8.66 1.73 -6.30
C ALA A 167 7.34 2.06 -7.03
N PHE A 168 6.23 2.22 -6.28
CA PHE A 168 4.98 2.70 -6.86
C PHE A 168 5.10 4.15 -7.35
N PHE A 169 5.71 5.05 -6.57
CA PHE A 169 5.87 6.46 -6.97
C PHE A 169 6.81 6.63 -8.16
N GLU A 170 7.83 5.77 -8.28
CA GLU A 170 8.79 5.82 -9.39
C GLU A 170 8.21 5.27 -10.71
N THR A 171 7.45 4.17 -10.63
CA THR A 171 7.04 3.43 -11.83
C THR A 171 5.54 3.22 -11.97
N GLY A 172 4.80 3.20 -10.86
CA GLY A 172 3.39 2.81 -10.80
C GLY A 172 2.43 3.90 -11.22
N ILE A 173 2.72 5.17 -10.91
CA ILE A 173 1.84 6.31 -11.23
C ILE A 173 1.57 6.39 -12.75
N HIS A 174 2.59 6.10 -13.57
CA HIS A 174 2.45 6.11 -15.04
C HIS A 174 1.72 4.88 -15.57
N ARG A 175 1.67 3.79 -14.81
CA ARG A 175 1.09 2.52 -15.20
C ARG A 175 -0.28 2.26 -14.58
N ALA A 176 -1.07 3.23 -14.21
CA ALA A 176 -2.38 3.08 -13.53
C ALA A 176 -3.28 1.95 -14.13
N ARG A 177 -2.74 0.74 -14.23
CA ARG A 177 -3.46 -0.49 -14.49
C ARG A 177 -3.73 -1.16 -13.17
N PRO A 178 -4.96 -1.59 -12.88
CA PRO A 178 -5.17 -2.51 -11.78
C PRO A 178 -4.30 -3.75 -12.03
N ASP A 179 -3.61 -4.20 -10.99
CA ASP A 179 -2.88 -5.45 -11.01
C ASP A 179 -3.84 -6.57 -11.47
N SER A 180 -3.32 -7.55 -12.19
CA SER A 180 -4.11 -8.68 -12.63
C SER A 180 -4.80 -9.34 -11.42
N LEU A 181 -6.09 -9.61 -11.53
CA LEU A 181 -6.85 -10.37 -10.52
C LEU A 181 -6.27 -11.77 -10.28
N LEU A 182 -5.40 -12.23 -11.19
CA LEU A 182 -4.71 -13.53 -11.10
C LEU A 182 -3.42 -13.43 -10.28
N ASP A 183 -2.93 -12.22 -9.98
CA ASP A 183 -1.73 -12.06 -9.17
C ASP A 183 -2.00 -12.35 -7.70
N TRP A 184 -1.25 -13.30 -7.17
CA TRP A 184 -1.39 -13.72 -5.77
C TRP A 184 -0.86 -12.61 -4.83
N HIS A 185 -1.66 -12.21 -3.87
CA HIS A 185 -1.38 -11.11 -2.94
C HIS A 185 -0.44 -11.47 -1.78
N LYS A 186 0.00 -12.72 -1.69
CA LYS A 186 0.95 -13.20 -0.70
C LYS A 186 2.14 -13.88 -1.38
N TYR A 187 3.26 -13.94 -0.69
CA TYR A 187 4.34 -14.82 -1.11
C TYR A 187 3.90 -16.28 -1.02
N LYS A 188 4.52 -17.15 -1.82
CA LYS A 188 4.33 -18.60 -1.68
C LYS A 188 4.78 -19.03 -0.29
N ARG A 189 4.07 -19.97 0.32
CA ARG A 189 4.33 -20.44 1.68
C ARG A 189 5.80 -20.79 1.98
N PRO A 190 6.54 -21.51 1.11
CA PRO A 190 7.96 -21.78 1.37
C PRO A 190 8.82 -20.52 1.46
N VAL A 191 8.51 -19.48 0.66
CA VAL A 191 9.23 -18.19 0.68
C VAL A 191 8.95 -17.45 1.99
N THR A 192 7.69 -17.43 2.43
CA THR A 192 7.29 -16.81 3.70
C THR A 192 7.97 -17.52 4.88
N GLU A 193 7.95 -18.84 4.91
CA GLU A 193 8.57 -19.66 5.96
C GLU A 193 10.10 -19.44 5.99
N GLN A 194 10.76 -19.44 4.83
CA GLN A 194 12.20 -19.18 4.73
C GLN A 194 12.56 -17.79 5.26
N ARG A 195 11.80 -16.76 4.86
CA ARG A 195 12.04 -15.39 5.33
C ARG A 195 11.78 -15.25 6.84
N LEU A 196 10.72 -15.86 7.37
CA LEU A 196 10.42 -15.85 8.81
C LEU A 196 11.52 -16.54 9.61
N THR A 197 11.98 -17.72 9.19
CA THR A 197 13.05 -18.44 9.89
C THR A 197 14.39 -17.71 9.85
N SER A 198 14.60 -16.81 8.91
CA SER A 198 15.82 -15.99 8.86
C SER A 198 15.77 -14.75 9.76
N THR A 199 14.63 -14.45 10.40
CA THR A 199 14.50 -13.31 11.31
C THR A 199 15.19 -13.53 12.64
N ALA A 200 15.70 -12.47 13.27
CA ALA A 200 16.29 -12.53 14.60
C ALA A 200 15.29 -13.06 15.64
N LEU A 201 13.99 -12.76 15.45
CA LEU A 201 12.92 -13.30 16.29
C LEU A 201 12.98 -14.83 16.35
N LEU A 202 12.84 -15.53 15.22
CA LEU A 202 12.76 -16.99 15.21
C LEU A 202 14.11 -17.66 15.46
N GLN A 203 15.23 -17.00 15.19
CA GLN A 203 16.54 -17.51 15.50
C GLN A 203 16.84 -17.50 17.00
N ASN A 204 16.37 -16.51 17.75
CA ASN A 204 16.80 -16.29 19.13
C ASN A 204 15.69 -16.49 20.17
N ILE A 205 14.42 -16.61 19.78
CA ILE A 205 13.29 -16.64 20.73
C ILE A 205 13.34 -17.84 21.67
N ALA A 206 13.82 -18.99 21.21
CA ALA A 206 13.92 -20.20 22.04
C ALA A 206 14.95 -20.02 23.16
N GLU A 207 16.11 -19.45 22.85
CA GLU A 207 17.15 -19.14 23.83
C GLU A 207 16.69 -18.06 24.79
N PHE A 208 16.07 -16.99 24.28
CA PHE A 208 15.50 -15.92 25.10
C PHE A 208 14.49 -16.45 26.12
N LYS A 209 13.53 -17.30 25.71
CA LYS A 209 12.57 -17.94 26.62
C LYS A 209 13.27 -18.88 27.62
N GLY A 210 14.32 -19.57 27.19
CA GLY A 210 15.13 -20.42 28.08
C GLY A 210 15.83 -19.63 29.19
N THR A 211 16.25 -18.39 28.93
CA THR A 211 16.83 -17.51 29.97
C THR A 211 15.79 -17.03 30.96
N LEU A 212 14.56 -16.74 30.50
CA LEU A 212 13.45 -16.32 31.37
C LEU A 212 13.07 -17.40 32.40
N SER A 213 13.14 -18.67 32.01
CA SER A 213 12.77 -19.80 32.88
C SER A 213 13.80 -20.10 33.96
N LYS A 214 15.04 -19.58 33.85
CA LYS A 214 16.15 -19.80 34.79
C LYS A 214 16.27 -18.73 35.88
N VAL A 215 15.48 -17.63 35.79
CA VAL A 215 15.47 -16.63 36.87
C VAL A 215 14.62 -17.16 38.02
N PRO A 216 15.24 -17.45 39.20
CA PRO A 216 14.47 -17.90 40.36
C PRO A 216 13.50 -16.81 40.79
N LYS A 217 12.27 -17.21 41.14
CA LYS A 217 11.23 -16.34 41.70
C LYS A 217 11.66 -15.74 43.02
#